data_a0281971f3f0c3defd68c99553c6e994
#
_entry.id   a0281971f3f0c3defd68c99553c6e994
#
_cell.length_a   1.000
_cell.length_b   1.000
_cell.length_c   1.000
_cell.angle_alpha   90.00
_cell.angle_beta   90.00
_cell.angle_gamma   90.00
#
_symmetry.space_group_name_H-M   'P 1'
#
loop_
_entity.id
_entity.type
_entity.pdbx_description
1 polymer ?
#
loop_
_entity_poly.entity_id
_entity_poly.type
_entity_poly.pdbx_seq_one_letter_code
_entity_poly.pdbx_strand_id
1 'polypeptide(L)'
;MILVFGGTTEGRKTVAELEEAGNPFFYSTKQGEQNIALQHGIPLCGAMPENDMIAFCRSHSIRLIIDAAHPFAAHLHHTIARVSRQLHLPVIRYERIYPPRNPAIQWVADYDEAIRMLTDKNKPAKRVLSTCGVQSISRLQPLKQRGIQLWFRILPRQSSRVLAYEQGACDDELCYYPSPSDTERSTTEDDVALFERLQPDVVLVKESGESGGFEEKTRAALSLGIRVMAIKRPVMPEGFLTVDGEHGLRRMVEHILPEFYPLHSGLTTGTCATAAALAACFRLLKDECPKTVPVILPNGETIPVDVLYHDDGASVIKDSGDDPDVTNGLEIQASVSHTGDAQHENIIIKGGKGVGTITLPGFDSPVGESAINRVPREMIRDNILAHFPDAHLVVTISIPQGEEIARRTFNPRLGIVGGISVVGVSGIIKPFSKAGFLDSIKKCMQVAKASGCDRVVINSGAKSERFVKGYYPALPSQVFVEYGNYIGDTIRMASELHFPQVTLGVMLGKAVKLAAGNLDTHSKKTVMDKSFVLDMLREVPCDDTVIRQAEQITLARELWKIIPESQLQRFAEVVIKHCYHYCAPLLPKGQLTILLIDEEGNIYHS
;
A
#
# COMPACT_ATOMS: atom_id res chain seq x y z
N MET A 1 20.03 -3.98 14.83
CA MET A 1 18.88 -4.92 14.93
C MET A 1 17.65 -4.19 15.42
N ILE A 2 16.47 -4.60 15.00
CA ILE A 2 15.15 -4.07 15.44
C ILE A 2 14.49 -5.09 16.36
N LEU A 3 13.84 -4.61 17.44
CA LEU A 3 13.00 -5.41 18.32
C LEU A 3 11.54 -4.95 18.20
N VAL A 4 10.66 -5.84 17.76
CA VAL A 4 9.23 -5.56 17.58
C VAL A 4 8.41 -6.24 18.66
N PHE A 5 7.54 -5.51 19.33
CA PHE A 5 6.50 -6.05 20.21
C PHE A 5 5.16 -6.06 19.47
N GLY A 6 4.59 -7.24 19.26
CA GLY A 6 3.40 -7.44 18.45
C GLY A 6 2.28 -8.22 19.14
N GLY A 7 1.70 -9.17 18.44
CA GLY A 7 0.50 -9.90 18.89
C GLY A 7 -0.82 -9.28 18.45
N THR A 8 -0.79 -8.36 17.48
CA THR A 8 -1.93 -7.59 16.98
C THR A 8 -1.95 -7.58 15.45
N THR A 9 -2.97 -6.96 14.86
CA THR A 9 -3.01 -6.67 13.42
C THR A 9 -1.86 -5.75 13.02
N GLU A 10 -1.58 -4.73 13.83
CA GLU A 10 -0.48 -3.78 13.63
C GLU A 10 0.87 -4.51 13.68
N GLY A 11 1.02 -5.49 14.58
CA GLY A 11 2.20 -6.34 14.64
C GLY A 11 2.41 -7.15 13.36
N ARG A 12 1.34 -7.70 12.76
CA ARG A 12 1.43 -8.39 11.46
C ARG A 12 1.83 -7.46 10.32
N LYS A 13 1.25 -6.27 10.27
CA LYS A 13 1.60 -5.24 9.29
C LYS A 13 3.06 -4.80 9.44
N THR A 14 3.52 -4.61 10.68
CA THR A 14 4.93 -4.32 10.98
C THR A 14 5.85 -5.41 10.44
N VAL A 15 5.52 -6.67 10.70
CA VAL A 15 6.31 -7.81 10.19
C VAL A 15 6.34 -7.80 8.66
N ALA A 16 5.20 -7.66 8.00
CA ALA A 16 5.11 -7.66 6.54
C ALA A 16 6.01 -6.57 5.92
N GLU A 17 6.00 -5.37 6.50
CA GLU A 17 6.82 -4.26 6.02
C GLU A 17 8.33 -4.49 6.29
N LEU A 18 8.70 -5.02 7.45
CA LEU A 18 10.12 -5.29 7.77
C LEU A 18 10.69 -6.47 6.96
N GLU A 19 9.89 -7.48 6.63
CA GLU A 19 10.30 -8.59 5.76
C GLU A 19 10.70 -8.12 4.35
N GLU A 20 10.12 -7.02 3.84
CA GLU A 20 10.51 -6.44 2.54
C GLU A 20 11.98 -5.97 2.51
N ALA A 21 12.57 -5.67 3.68
CA ALA A 21 13.98 -5.28 3.78
C ALA A 21 14.95 -6.44 3.55
N GLY A 22 14.54 -7.68 3.80
CA GLY A 22 15.40 -8.86 3.74
C GLY A 22 16.44 -8.92 4.88
N ASN A 23 16.34 -8.04 5.88
CA ASN A 23 17.24 -7.96 7.01
C ASN A 23 16.63 -8.57 8.28
N PRO A 24 17.44 -9.17 9.17
CA PRO A 24 16.93 -9.81 10.37
C PRO A 24 16.40 -8.80 11.40
N PHE A 25 15.31 -9.18 12.07
CA PHE A 25 14.71 -8.46 13.20
C PHE A 25 14.10 -9.45 14.21
N PHE A 26 13.85 -9.02 15.43
CA PHE A 26 13.18 -9.83 16.46
C PHE A 26 11.70 -9.46 16.54
N TYR A 27 10.84 -10.47 16.61
CA TYR A 27 9.39 -10.32 16.77
C TYR A 27 8.91 -10.98 18.05
N SER A 28 8.54 -10.19 19.04
CA SER A 28 8.13 -10.65 20.37
C SER A 28 6.62 -10.67 20.52
N THR A 29 6.08 -11.80 20.98
CA THR A 29 4.68 -11.98 21.36
C THR A 29 4.56 -12.65 22.72
N LYS A 30 3.50 -12.33 23.48
CA LYS A 30 3.33 -12.87 24.84
C LYS A 30 3.06 -14.38 24.87
N GLN A 31 2.30 -14.90 23.92
CA GLN A 31 1.78 -16.28 23.93
C GLN A 31 2.22 -17.13 22.72
N GLY A 32 2.90 -16.53 21.72
CA GLY A 32 3.35 -17.27 20.54
C GLY A 32 2.22 -17.71 19.58
N GLU A 33 0.97 -17.33 19.84
CA GLU A 33 -0.22 -17.87 19.13
C GLU A 33 -0.47 -17.23 17.75
N GLN A 34 0.32 -16.25 17.33
CA GLN A 34 0.18 -15.68 15.98
C GLN A 34 0.90 -16.54 14.96
N ASN A 35 0.12 -17.14 14.05
CA ASN A 35 0.67 -17.82 12.88
C ASN A 35 1.08 -16.76 11.84
N ILE A 36 2.35 -16.36 11.85
CA ILE A 36 2.95 -15.43 10.88
C ILE A 36 4.12 -16.15 10.23
N ALA A 37 4.15 -16.16 8.89
CA ALA A 37 5.31 -16.65 8.15
C ALA A 37 6.46 -15.62 8.28
N LEU A 38 7.51 -15.98 9.00
CA LEU A 38 8.72 -15.18 9.15
C LEU A 38 9.80 -15.79 8.25
N GLN A 39 10.39 -14.98 7.37
CA GLN A 39 11.54 -15.35 6.54
C GLN A 39 12.84 -14.80 7.14
N HIS A 40 12.81 -13.56 7.58
CA HIS A 40 13.93 -12.83 8.19
C HIS A 40 13.68 -12.50 9.66
N GLY A 41 12.42 -12.49 10.10
CA GLY A 41 12.03 -12.28 11.47
C GLY A 41 12.37 -13.46 12.38
N ILE A 42 12.93 -13.18 13.57
CA ILE A 42 13.27 -14.15 14.61
C ILE A 42 12.19 -14.10 15.70
N PRO A 43 11.37 -15.15 15.87
CA PRO A 43 10.28 -15.13 16.84
C PRO A 43 10.78 -15.24 18.27
N LEU A 44 10.16 -14.45 19.15
CA LEU A 44 10.34 -14.50 20.59
C LEU A 44 8.99 -14.72 21.26
N CYS A 45 8.93 -15.61 22.23
CA CYS A 45 7.71 -15.92 22.97
C CYS A 45 7.92 -15.69 24.47
N GLY A 46 6.93 -15.10 25.12
CA GLY A 46 6.94 -14.85 26.55
C GLY A 46 6.91 -13.37 26.92
N ALA A 47 6.59 -13.11 28.19
CA ALA A 47 6.70 -11.76 28.75
C ALA A 47 8.18 -11.42 28.92
N MET A 48 8.54 -10.17 28.64
CA MET A 48 9.91 -9.67 28.79
C MET A 48 9.92 -8.57 29.86
N PRO A 49 10.27 -8.90 31.11
CA PRO A 49 10.45 -7.93 32.19
C PRO A 49 11.52 -6.89 31.84
N GLU A 50 11.53 -5.78 32.56
CA GLU A 50 12.42 -4.65 32.29
C GLU A 50 13.90 -5.04 32.23
N ASN A 51 14.39 -5.78 33.24
CA ASN A 51 15.80 -6.19 33.29
C ASN A 51 16.17 -7.15 32.14
N ASP A 52 15.27 -8.06 31.81
CA ASP A 52 15.48 -9.00 30.71
C ASP A 52 15.47 -8.26 29.35
N MET A 53 14.60 -7.26 29.19
CA MET A 53 14.56 -6.42 28.00
C MET A 53 15.85 -5.61 27.85
N ILE A 54 16.39 -5.03 28.94
CA ILE A 54 17.67 -4.33 28.94
C ILE A 54 18.81 -5.27 28.54
N ALA A 55 18.88 -6.44 29.16
CA ALA A 55 19.90 -7.44 28.86
C ALA A 55 19.81 -7.91 27.40
N PHE A 56 18.60 -8.18 26.91
CA PHE A 56 18.33 -8.57 25.53
C PHE A 56 18.75 -7.49 24.53
N CYS A 57 18.36 -6.24 24.76
CA CYS A 57 18.72 -5.13 23.89
C CYS A 57 20.23 -4.94 23.77
N ARG A 58 20.97 -5.10 24.88
CA ARG A 58 22.44 -5.01 24.88
C ARG A 58 23.09 -6.19 24.17
N SER A 59 22.68 -7.43 24.49
CA SER A 59 23.29 -8.64 23.92
C SER A 59 23.08 -8.80 22.42
N HIS A 60 21.95 -8.27 21.89
CA HIS A 60 21.60 -8.36 20.48
C HIS A 60 21.81 -7.04 19.72
N SER A 61 22.46 -6.05 20.34
CA SER A 61 22.73 -4.75 19.71
C SER A 61 21.47 -4.13 19.08
N ILE A 62 20.37 -4.10 19.86
CA ILE A 62 19.12 -3.46 19.40
C ILE A 62 19.37 -1.96 19.25
N ARG A 63 18.93 -1.39 18.15
CA ARG A 63 19.07 0.03 17.82
C ARG A 63 17.73 0.75 17.67
N LEU A 64 16.65 -0.01 17.56
CA LEU A 64 15.29 0.50 17.42
C LEU A 64 14.31 -0.47 18.06
N ILE A 65 13.34 0.05 18.79
CA ILE A 65 12.18 -0.71 19.29
C ILE A 65 10.94 -0.26 18.53
N ILE A 66 10.12 -1.22 18.07
CA ILE A 66 8.82 -0.94 17.49
C ILE A 66 7.74 -1.52 18.40
N ASP A 67 6.91 -0.65 18.95
CA ASP A 67 5.77 -1.01 19.79
C ASP A 67 4.51 -1.07 18.94
N ALA A 68 4.18 -2.26 18.45
CA ALA A 68 2.94 -2.59 17.75
C ALA A 68 2.00 -3.44 18.62
N ALA A 69 2.19 -3.41 19.95
CA ALA A 69 1.35 -4.13 20.89
C ALA A 69 -0.03 -3.48 21.02
N HIS A 70 -0.97 -4.24 21.64
CA HIS A 70 -2.34 -3.76 21.82
C HIS A 70 -2.39 -2.45 22.64
N PRO A 71 -3.19 -1.45 22.28
CA PRO A 71 -3.26 -0.15 22.98
C PRO A 71 -3.48 -0.25 24.49
N PHE A 72 -4.13 -1.30 24.96
CA PHE A 72 -4.36 -1.56 26.39
C PHE A 72 -3.24 -2.36 27.07
N ALA A 73 -2.12 -2.59 26.42
CA ALA A 73 -0.93 -3.21 27.03
C ALA A 73 -0.08 -2.18 27.83
N ALA A 74 -0.72 -1.36 28.66
CA ALA A 74 -0.12 -0.23 29.36
C ALA A 74 1.18 -0.58 30.11
N HIS A 75 1.23 -1.73 30.78
CA HIS A 75 2.43 -2.17 31.49
C HIS A 75 3.61 -2.35 30.54
N LEU A 76 3.40 -2.96 29.37
CA LEU A 76 4.43 -3.15 28.35
C LEU A 76 4.91 -1.79 27.80
N HIS A 77 3.98 -0.90 27.45
CA HIS A 77 4.32 0.44 26.94
C HIS A 77 5.20 1.21 27.92
N HIS A 78 4.86 1.19 29.23
CA HIS A 78 5.67 1.83 30.26
C HIS A 78 7.03 1.14 30.46
N THR A 79 7.11 -0.18 30.33
CA THR A 79 8.37 -0.92 30.38
C THR A 79 9.27 -0.53 29.21
N ILE A 80 8.73 -0.52 27.98
CA ILE A 80 9.46 -0.07 26.78
C ILE A 80 9.97 1.36 26.98
N ALA A 81 9.15 2.27 27.51
CA ALA A 81 9.54 3.66 27.75
C ALA A 81 10.69 3.81 28.77
N ARG A 82 10.72 2.98 29.83
CA ARG A 82 11.82 2.99 30.79
C ARG A 82 13.11 2.45 30.18
N VAL A 83 13.03 1.31 29.48
CA VAL A 83 14.17 0.70 28.78
C VAL A 83 14.72 1.64 27.72
N SER A 84 13.86 2.25 26.90
CA SER A 84 14.23 3.23 25.89
C SER A 84 15.02 4.40 26.47
N ARG A 85 14.53 5.00 27.56
CA ARG A 85 15.22 6.11 28.24
C ARG A 85 16.57 5.69 28.80
N GLN A 86 16.66 4.50 29.41
CA GLN A 86 17.90 4.01 30.01
C GLN A 86 18.96 3.64 28.97
N LEU A 87 18.56 3.15 27.81
CA LEU A 87 19.46 2.71 26.73
C LEU A 87 19.59 3.74 25.61
N HIS A 88 18.88 4.87 25.70
CA HIS A 88 18.79 5.89 24.65
C HIS A 88 18.39 5.32 23.29
N LEU A 89 17.42 4.38 23.29
CA LEU A 89 16.91 3.75 22.09
C LEU A 89 15.68 4.50 21.57
N PRO A 90 15.58 4.81 20.28
CA PRO A 90 14.35 5.31 19.68
C PRO A 90 13.25 4.24 19.74
N VAL A 91 12.01 4.70 19.90
CA VAL A 91 10.82 3.85 19.88
C VAL A 91 9.84 4.38 18.86
N ILE A 92 9.44 3.53 17.91
CA ILE A 92 8.30 3.79 17.03
C ILE A 92 7.07 3.11 17.64
N ARG A 93 6.01 3.88 17.86
CA ARG A 93 4.69 3.36 18.19
C ARG A 93 3.88 3.23 16.91
N TYR A 94 3.49 2.00 16.56
CA TYR A 94 2.50 1.78 15.51
C TYR A 94 1.11 1.89 16.12
N GLU A 95 0.48 3.04 15.95
CA GLU A 95 -0.81 3.32 16.55
C GLU A 95 -1.95 2.94 15.59
N ARG A 96 -3.13 2.75 16.13
CA ARG A 96 -4.35 2.49 15.36
C ARG A 96 -4.99 3.79 14.92
N ILE A 97 -5.74 3.75 13.84
CA ILE A 97 -6.64 4.83 13.46
C ILE A 97 -7.88 4.76 14.37
N TYR A 98 -8.25 5.89 14.94
CA TYR A 98 -9.41 6.01 15.81
C TYR A 98 -10.40 7.01 15.22
N PRO A 99 -11.68 6.61 15.05
CA PRO A 99 -12.70 7.56 14.67
C PRO A 99 -12.95 8.60 15.79
N PRO A 100 -13.50 9.76 15.45
CA PRO A 100 -13.93 10.73 16.46
C PRO A 100 -14.85 10.11 17.49
N ARG A 101 -14.68 10.49 18.76
CA ARG A 101 -15.52 9.97 19.86
C ARG A 101 -16.97 10.37 19.68
N ASN A 102 -17.83 9.37 19.46
CA ASN A 102 -19.26 9.58 19.30
C ASN A 102 -19.91 10.06 20.63
N PRO A 103 -20.64 11.19 20.65
CA PRO A 103 -21.31 11.70 21.87
C PRO A 103 -22.43 10.80 22.37
N ALA A 104 -22.99 9.90 21.56
CA ALA A 104 -23.97 8.91 21.98
C ALA A 104 -23.39 7.78 22.85
N ILE A 105 -22.06 7.66 22.90
CA ILE A 105 -21.33 6.66 23.68
C ILE A 105 -20.92 7.27 25.02
N GLN A 106 -21.13 6.55 26.10
CA GLN A 106 -20.68 6.94 27.44
C GLN A 106 -19.20 6.58 27.62
N TRP A 107 -18.31 7.58 27.63
CA TRP A 107 -16.87 7.40 27.74
C TRP A 107 -16.42 7.43 29.20
N VAL A 108 -15.69 6.39 29.63
CA VAL A 108 -15.13 6.24 30.98
C VAL A 108 -13.61 6.09 30.92
N ALA A 109 -12.92 6.55 31.97
CA ALA A 109 -11.46 6.51 32.02
C ALA A 109 -10.91 5.07 32.15
N ASP A 110 -11.56 4.29 33.04
CA ASP A 110 -11.09 2.94 33.41
C ASP A 110 -12.25 2.03 33.84
N TYR A 111 -11.90 0.81 34.27
CA TYR A 111 -12.87 -0.18 34.77
C TYR A 111 -13.53 0.24 36.07
N ASP A 112 -12.82 0.98 36.93
CA ASP A 112 -13.38 1.39 38.24
C ASP A 112 -14.46 2.45 38.04
N GLU A 113 -14.26 3.37 37.12
CA GLU A 113 -15.29 4.33 36.73
C GLU A 113 -16.48 3.63 36.06
N ALA A 114 -16.20 2.66 35.16
CA ALA A 114 -17.27 1.87 34.54
C ALA A 114 -18.13 1.15 35.59
N ILE A 115 -17.51 0.50 36.56
CA ILE A 115 -18.20 -0.20 37.66
C ILE A 115 -19.06 0.79 38.48
N ARG A 116 -18.52 1.95 38.86
CA ARG A 116 -19.27 2.98 39.59
C ARG A 116 -20.52 3.41 38.83
N MET A 117 -20.38 3.69 37.52
CA MET A 117 -21.49 4.15 36.68
C MET A 117 -22.53 3.05 36.41
N LEU A 118 -22.10 1.79 36.24
CA LEU A 118 -23.00 0.65 36.05
C LEU A 118 -23.79 0.30 37.32
N THR A 119 -23.27 0.67 38.47
CA THR A 119 -23.91 0.43 39.78
C THR A 119 -24.57 1.67 40.40
N ASP A 120 -24.65 2.77 39.64
CA ASP A 120 -25.33 4.00 40.10
C ASP A 120 -26.81 3.73 40.42
N LYS A 121 -27.23 4.12 41.61
CA LYS A 121 -28.59 3.90 42.12
C LYS A 121 -29.68 4.53 41.24
N ASN A 122 -29.37 5.60 40.52
CA ASN A 122 -30.31 6.31 39.67
C ASN A 122 -30.56 5.60 38.33
N LYS A 123 -29.58 4.86 37.82
CA LYS A 123 -29.69 4.14 36.54
C LYS A 123 -28.84 2.85 36.55
N PRO A 124 -29.13 1.90 37.45
CA PRO A 124 -28.34 0.67 37.56
C PRO A 124 -28.51 -0.19 36.31
N ALA A 125 -27.43 -0.80 35.86
CA ALA A 125 -27.50 -1.85 34.84
C ALA A 125 -27.92 -3.17 35.52
N LYS A 126 -28.71 -3.98 34.81
CA LYS A 126 -29.09 -5.33 35.24
C LYS A 126 -28.35 -6.41 34.44
N ARG A 127 -28.12 -6.15 33.18
CA ARG A 127 -27.51 -7.07 32.21
C ARG A 127 -26.40 -6.35 31.45
N VAL A 128 -25.18 -6.83 31.54
CA VAL A 128 -24.02 -6.22 30.89
C VAL A 128 -23.30 -7.26 30.04
N LEU A 129 -23.08 -6.93 28.78
CA LEU A 129 -22.19 -7.69 27.89
C LEU A 129 -20.85 -6.96 27.79
N SER A 130 -19.78 -7.62 28.24
CA SER A 130 -18.42 -7.12 28.07
C SER A 130 -17.77 -7.71 26.81
N THR A 131 -17.37 -6.85 25.89
CA THR A 131 -16.55 -7.20 24.73
C THR A 131 -15.08 -6.79 24.91
N CYS A 132 -14.66 -6.58 26.16
CA CYS A 132 -13.34 -6.09 26.53
C CYS A 132 -12.23 -7.18 26.51
N GLY A 133 -12.58 -8.42 26.13
CA GLY A 133 -11.66 -9.55 26.07
C GLY A 133 -11.43 -10.22 27.43
N VAL A 134 -10.82 -11.41 27.39
CA VAL A 134 -10.67 -12.31 28.56
C VAL A 134 -9.98 -11.66 29.76
N GLN A 135 -9.00 -10.78 29.55
CA GLN A 135 -8.26 -10.11 30.62
C GLN A 135 -9.10 -9.12 31.46
N SER A 136 -10.34 -8.83 31.04
CA SER A 136 -11.22 -7.93 31.78
C SER A 136 -12.13 -8.64 32.80
N ILE A 137 -12.21 -9.96 32.75
CA ILE A 137 -13.16 -10.76 33.53
C ILE A 137 -12.98 -10.55 35.02
N SER A 138 -11.76 -10.70 35.54
CA SER A 138 -11.46 -10.50 36.97
C SER A 138 -11.79 -9.09 37.46
N ARG A 139 -11.56 -8.07 36.62
CA ARG A 139 -11.85 -6.68 36.96
C ARG A 139 -13.34 -6.39 37.07
N LEU A 140 -14.20 -7.14 36.37
CA LEU A 140 -15.64 -6.95 36.34
C LEU A 140 -16.40 -7.83 37.35
N GLN A 141 -15.71 -8.74 38.08
CA GLN A 141 -16.31 -9.56 39.13
C GLN A 141 -17.11 -8.75 40.19
N PRO A 142 -16.71 -7.53 40.59
CA PRO A 142 -17.49 -6.72 41.53
C PRO A 142 -18.92 -6.40 41.05
N LEU A 143 -19.18 -6.41 39.75
CA LEU A 143 -20.55 -6.23 39.19
C LEU A 143 -21.42 -7.47 39.48
N LYS A 144 -20.86 -8.67 39.33
CA LYS A 144 -21.52 -9.94 39.61
C LYS A 144 -21.88 -10.06 41.09
N GLN A 145 -21.00 -9.63 41.99
CA GLN A 145 -21.27 -9.58 43.44
C GLN A 145 -22.43 -8.66 43.81
N ARG A 146 -22.78 -7.72 42.93
CA ARG A 146 -23.91 -6.81 43.10
C ARG A 146 -25.19 -7.28 42.37
N GLY A 147 -25.22 -8.52 41.89
CA GLY A 147 -26.37 -9.14 41.25
C GLY A 147 -26.58 -8.72 39.79
N ILE A 148 -25.58 -8.14 39.13
CA ILE A 148 -25.65 -7.80 37.72
C ILE A 148 -25.28 -9.06 36.90
N GLN A 149 -26.15 -9.41 35.95
CA GLN A 149 -25.88 -10.48 35.01
C GLN A 149 -24.79 -10.07 34.01
N LEU A 150 -23.76 -10.87 33.89
CA LEU A 150 -22.61 -10.58 33.02
C LEU A 150 -22.46 -11.62 31.94
N TRP A 151 -22.10 -11.15 30.73
CA TRP A 151 -21.57 -11.98 29.66
C TRP A 151 -20.24 -11.41 29.18
N PHE A 152 -19.35 -12.32 28.78
CA PHE A 152 -18.01 -11.99 28.32
C PHE A 152 -17.79 -12.53 26.92
N ARG A 153 -17.57 -11.66 25.93
CA ARG A 153 -17.26 -12.09 24.58
C ARG A 153 -15.76 -12.27 24.43
N ILE A 154 -15.35 -13.50 24.13
CA ILE A 154 -13.95 -13.93 24.04
C ILE A 154 -13.69 -14.68 22.74
N LEU A 155 -12.40 -14.81 22.36
CA LEU A 155 -12.02 -15.65 21.23
C LEU A 155 -12.24 -17.13 21.56
N PRO A 156 -12.69 -17.97 20.60
CA PRO A 156 -12.96 -19.40 20.82
C PRO A 156 -11.67 -20.23 20.85
N ARG A 157 -10.68 -19.80 21.63
CA ARG A 157 -9.39 -20.47 21.81
C ARG A 157 -9.35 -21.17 23.15
N GLN A 158 -8.66 -22.32 23.20
CA GLN A 158 -8.52 -23.08 24.46
C GLN A 158 -7.86 -22.24 25.56
N SER A 159 -6.79 -21.49 25.22
CA SER A 159 -6.10 -20.60 26.16
C SER A 159 -7.03 -19.50 26.72
N SER A 160 -7.91 -18.94 25.88
CA SER A 160 -8.88 -17.93 26.32
C SER A 160 -9.93 -18.51 27.26
N ARG A 161 -10.38 -19.76 27.02
CA ARG A 161 -11.34 -20.44 27.91
C ARG A 161 -10.73 -20.76 29.28
N VAL A 162 -9.53 -21.34 29.28
CA VAL A 162 -8.82 -21.64 30.54
C VAL A 162 -8.66 -20.38 31.38
N LEU A 163 -8.15 -19.31 30.76
CA LEU A 163 -7.96 -18.03 31.45
C LEU A 163 -9.29 -17.42 31.92
N ALA A 164 -10.38 -17.59 31.18
CA ALA A 164 -11.70 -17.10 31.59
C ALA A 164 -12.16 -17.78 32.88
N TYR A 165 -12.02 -19.09 32.98
CA TYR A 165 -12.35 -19.83 34.20
C TYR A 165 -11.46 -19.45 35.39
N GLU A 166 -10.15 -19.30 35.16
CA GLU A 166 -9.20 -18.83 36.18
C GLU A 166 -9.58 -17.44 36.73
N GLN A 167 -10.19 -16.59 35.89
CA GLN A 167 -10.67 -15.27 36.28
C GLN A 167 -12.11 -15.25 36.83
N GLY A 168 -12.72 -16.41 37.02
CA GLY A 168 -14.02 -16.56 37.70
C GLY A 168 -15.26 -16.46 36.78
N ALA A 169 -15.11 -16.67 35.47
CA ALA A 169 -16.25 -16.83 34.58
C ALA A 169 -16.78 -18.27 34.60
N CYS A 170 -18.06 -18.44 34.29
CA CYS A 170 -18.74 -19.73 34.10
C CYS A 170 -19.12 -19.89 32.61
N ASP A 171 -19.45 -21.12 32.18
CA ASP A 171 -19.77 -21.41 30.77
C ASP A 171 -20.94 -20.59 30.21
N ASP A 172 -21.98 -20.40 30.99
CA ASP A 172 -23.18 -19.63 30.66
C ASP A 172 -22.94 -18.12 30.54
N GLU A 173 -21.81 -17.64 31.01
CA GLU A 173 -21.35 -16.26 30.90
C GLU A 173 -20.48 -16.01 29.66
N LEU A 174 -20.01 -17.10 28.99
CA LEU A 174 -19.09 -16.98 27.87
C LEU A 174 -19.83 -16.92 26.53
N CYS A 175 -19.47 -15.90 25.74
CA CYS A 175 -19.89 -15.76 24.35
C CYS A 175 -18.64 -15.75 23.46
N TYR A 176 -18.72 -16.39 22.30
CA TYR A 176 -17.55 -16.53 21.43
C TYR A 176 -17.70 -15.68 20.17
N TYR A 177 -16.58 -15.19 19.67
CA TYR A 177 -16.52 -14.67 18.31
C TYR A 177 -16.69 -15.82 17.31
N PRO A 178 -17.24 -15.55 16.08
CA PRO A 178 -17.53 -16.60 15.10
C PRO A 178 -16.29 -17.38 14.64
N SER A 179 -15.13 -16.71 14.60
CA SER A 179 -13.89 -17.32 14.14
C SER A 179 -12.77 -17.22 15.19
N PRO A 180 -11.91 -18.26 15.30
CA PRO A 180 -10.71 -18.21 16.13
C PRO A 180 -9.58 -17.39 15.50
N SER A 181 -9.69 -16.98 14.24
CA SER A 181 -8.67 -16.22 13.54
C SER A 181 -8.81 -14.72 13.83
N ASP A 182 -7.67 -14.05 14.08
CA ASP A 182 -7.64 -12.59 14.24
C ASP A 182 -7.86 -11.87 12.90
N THR A 183 -7.97 -12.59 11.78
CA THR A 183 -8.16 -12.06 10.44
C THR A 183 -9.63 -11.94 10.04
N GLU A 184 -10.50 -12.81 10.60
CA GLU A 184 -11.94 -12.74 10.36
C GLU A 184 -12.60 -11.95 11.47
N ARG A 185 -13.03 -10.74 11.16
CA ARG A 185 -13.75 -9.87 12.09
C ARG A 185 -15.21 -10.33 12.19
N SER A 186 -15.80 -10.16 13.38
CA SER A 186 -17.25 -10.19 13.54
C SER A 186 -17.87 -9.09 12.69
N THR A 187 -18.92 -9.41 11.97
CA THR A 187 -19.69 -8.41 11.21
C THR A 187 -20.63 -7.65 12.14
N THR A 188 -21.18 -6.54 11.66
CA THR A 188 -22.24 -5.82 12.42
C THR A 188 -23.46 -6.71 12.61
N GLU A 189 -23.80 -7.55 11.65
CA GLU A 189 -24.91 -8.51 11.69
C GLU A 189 -24.71 -9.57 12.76
N ASP A 190 -23.48 -10.11 12.92
CA ASP A 190 -23.14 -11.06 13.99
C ASP A 190 -23.30 -10.42 15.38
N ASP A 191 -22.90 -9.15 15.50
CA ASP A 191 -23.03 -8.39 16.74
C ASP A 191 -24.51 -8.11 17.05
N VAL A 192 -25.31 -7.70 16.06
CA VAL A 192 -26.76 -7.50 16.21
C VAL A 192 -27.44 -8.80 16.68
N ALA A 193 -27.19 -9.93 16.01
CA ALA A 193 -27.78 -11.23 16.38
C ALA A 193 -27.43 -11.65 17.82
N LEU A 194 -26.19 -11.40 18.25
CA LEU A 194 -25.78 -11.66 19.64
C LEU A 194 -26.50 -10.75 20.62
N PHE A 195 -26.63 -9.45 20.32
CA PHE A 195 -27.26 -8.48 21.21
C PHE A 195 -28.75 -8.70 21.30
N GLU A 196 -29.43 -9.05 20.23
CA GLU A 196 -30.86 -9.43 20.24
C GLU A 196 -31.13 -10.68 21.11
N ARG A 197 -30.22 -11.67 21.03
CA ARG A 197 -30.32 -12.89 21.84
C ARG A 197 -30.12 -12.64 23.33
N LEU A 198 -29.12 -11.83 23.71
CA LEU A 198 -28.75 -11.60 25.11
C LEU A 198 -29.54 -10.44 25.73
N GLN A 199 -30.01 -9.50 24.91
CA GLN A 199 -30.72 -8.29 25.33
C GLN A 199 -30.01 -7.54 26.49
N PRO A 200 -28.73 -7.18 26.37
CA PRO A 200 -28.02 -6.47 27.42
C PRO A 200 -28.58 -5.04 27.58
N ASP A 201 -28.58 -4.52 28.79
CA ASP A 201 -28.90 -3.10 29.04
C ASP A 201 -27.72 -2.20 28.66
N VAL A 202 -26.51 -2.77 28.74
CA VAL A 202 -25.24 -2.08 28.42
C VAL A 202 -24.30 -3.02 27.73
N VAL A 203 -23.69 -2.54 26.64
CA VAL A 203 -22.51 -3.15 26.02
C VAL A 203 -21.28 -2.36 26.45
N LEU A 204 -20.38 -3.04 27.16
CA LEU A 204 -19.08 -2.48 27.59
C LEU A 204 -18.00 -2.83 26.56
N VAL A 205 -17.38 -1.82 25.98
CA VAL A 205 -16.34 -1.94 24.95
C VAL A 205 -15.04 -1.25 25.37
N LYS A 206 -13.94 -1.57 24.73
CA LYS A 206 -12.68 -0.81 24.79
C LYS A 206 -12.55 0.07 23.56
N GLU A 207 -11.99 1.27 23.71
CA GLU A 207 -11.56 2.12 22.59
C GLU A 207 -10.40 1.43 21.86
N SER A 208 -10.71 0.43 21.04
CA SER A 208 -9.71 -0.44 20.39
C SER A 208 -9.38 -0.01 18.96
N GLY A 209 -9.98 1.06 18.45
CA GLY A 209 -9.78 1.54 17.07
C GLY A 209 -10.40 0.63 16.01
N GLU A 210 -10.20 0.99 14.75
CA GLU A 210 -10.77 0.27 13.60
C GLU A 210 -10.37 -1.22 13.59
N SER A 211 -9.09 -1.53 13.75
CA SER A 211 -8.60 -2.92 13.74
C SER A 211 -9.10 -3.77 14.92
N GLY A 212 -9.68 -3.15 15.93
CA GLY A 212 -10.29 -3.82 17.08
C GLY A 212 -11.79 -4.08 16.95
N GLY A 213 -12.42 -3.73 15.81
CA GLY A 213 -13.85 -3.86 15.58
C GLY A 213 -14.69 -2.98 16.53
N PHE A 214 -14.19 -1.79 16.85
CA PHE A 214 -14.88 -0.87 17.76
C PHE A 214 -16.14 -0.29 17.13
N GLU A 215 -16.09 0.14 15.88
CA GLU A 215 -17.22 0.75 15.18
C GLU A 215 -18.35 -0.24 14.96
N GLU A 216 -18.07 -1.46 14.53
CA GLU A 216 -19.06 -2.50 14.25
C GLU A 216 -19.89 -2.78 15.51
N LYS A 217 -19.21 -3.01 16.64
CA LYS A 217 -19.86 -3.30 17.94
C LYS A 217 -20.70 -2.12 18.44
N THR A 218 -20.16 -0.91 18.34
CA THR A 218 -20.87 0.28 18.83
C THR A 218 -22.06 0.63 17.94
N ARG A 219 -21.92 0.48 16.61
CA ARG A 219 -23.01 0.67 15.65
C ARG A 219 -24.13 -0.34 15.88
N ALA A 220 -23.81 -1.63 16.04
CA ALA A 220 -24.78 -2.67 16.35
C ALA A 220 -25.56 -2.39 17.64
N ALA A 221 -24.88 -2.01 18.72
CA ALA A 221 -25.52 -1.71 19.97
C ALA A 221 -26.43 -0.46 19.89
N LEU A 222 -25.95 0.61 19.26
CA LEU A 222 -26.71 1.85 19.11
C LEU A 222 -27.92 1.67 18.20
N SER A 223 -27.85 0.84 17.14
CA SER A 223 -29.01 0.55 16.27
C SER A 223 -30.15 -0.16 17.00
N LEU A 224 -29.85 -0.92 18.05
CA LEU A 224 -30.79 -1.62 18.90
C LEU A 224 -31.24 -0.77 20.13
N GLY A 225 -30.76 0.48 20.22
CA GLY A 225 -31.06 1.35 21.37
C GLY A 225 -30.39 0.91 22.68
N ILE A 226 -29.37 0.04 22.61
CA ILE A 226 -28.62 -0.44 23.76
C ILE A 226 -27.60 0.62 24.18
N ARG A 227 -27.49 0.88 25.46
CA ARG A 227 -26.50 1.82 26.00
C ARG A 227 -25.07 1.27 25.79
N VAL A 228 -24.21 2.09 25.17
CA VAL A 228 -22.81 1.76 24.98
C VAL A 228 -21.94 2.51 25.98
N MET A 229 -21.08 1.77 26.67
CA MET A 229 -20.06 2.34 27.56
C MET A 229 -18.67 1.93 27.03
N ALA A 230 -17.81 2.93 26.75
CA ALA A 230 -16.49 2.71 26.20
C ALA A 230 -15.38 3.11 27.18
N ILE A 231 -14.49 2.18 27.47
CA ILE A 231 -13.28 2.45 28.25
C ILE A 231 -12.28 3.12 27.32
N LYS A 232 -11.85 4.33 27.67
CA LYS A 232 -10.83 5.09 26.95
C LYS A 232 -9.52 4.33 26.93
N ARG A 233 -8.80 4.43 25.81
CA ARG A 233 -7.44 3.89 25.73
C ARG A 233 -6.51 4.60 26.70
N PRO A 234 -5.53 3.88 27.29
CA PRO A 234 -4.50 4.49 28.12
C PRO A 234 -3.72 5.55 27.34
N VAL A 235 -3.26 6.56 28.06
CA VAL A 235 -2.34 7.55 27.48
C VAL A 235 -1.00 6.88 27.24
N MET A 236 -0.45 7.06 26.06
CA MET A 236 0.86 6.51 25.69
C MET A 236 1.98 7.27 26.43
N PRO A 237 3.08 6.58 26.78
CA PRO A 237 4.25 7.24 27.33
C PRO A 237 4.82 8.28 26.36
N GLU A 238 5.35 9.37 26.91
CA GLU A 238 6.03 10.39 26.13
C GLU A 238 7.34 9.89 25.49
N GLY A 239 7.71 10.47 24.35
CA GLY A 239 8.96 10.19 23.64
C GLY A 239 8.86 9.08 22.59
N PHE A 240 7.68 8.53 22.35
CA PHE A 240 7.47 7.60 21.25
C PHE A 240 7.19 8.37 19.96
N LEU A 241 7.84 7.93 18.86
CA LEU A 241 7.55 8.40 17.50
C LEU A 241 6.34 7.62 16.99
N THR A 242 5.22 8.29 16.78
CA THR A 242 3.97 7.62 16.43
C THR A 242 3.78 7.60 14.91
N VAL A 243 3.40 6.42 14.40
CA VAL A 243 2.96 6.19 13.03
C VAL A 243 1.63 5.42 13.07
N ASP A 244 0.75 5.62 12.09
CA ASP A 244 -0.58 5.02 12.03
C ASP A 244 -0.79 4.11 10.81
N GLY A 245 0.30 3.82 10.08
CA GLY A 245 0.28 2.94 8.92
C GLY A 245 1.65 2.42 8.48
N GLU A 246 1.60 1.59 7.45
CA GLU A 246 2.76 0.85 6.94
C GLU A 246 3.79 1.78 6.27
N HIS A 247 3.32 2.78 5.53
CA HIS A 247 4.19 3.74 4.85
C HIS A 247 4.88 4.68 5.83
N GLY A 248 4.14 5.16 6.83
CA GLY A 248 4.70 5.94 7.93
C GLY A 248 5.75 5.16 8.70
N LEU A 249 5.47 3.87 9.00
CA LEU A 249 6.42 2.98 9.63
C LEU A 249 7.71 2.85 8.81
N ARG A 250 7.59 2.51 7.53
CA ARG A 250 8.74 2.35 6.64
C ARG A 250 9.61 3.60 6.61
N ARG A 251 9.03 4.75 6.33
CA ARG A 251 9.75 6.03 6.28
C ARG A 251 10.45 6.36 7.60
N MET A 252 9.80 6.07 8.73
CA MET A 252 10.40 6.31 10.05
C MET A 252 11.58 5.35 10.31
N VAL A 253 11.47 4.07 9.89
CA VAL A 253 12.59 3.12 9.98
C VAL A 253 13.73 3.54 9.05
N GLU A 254 13.44 3.95 7.81
CA GLU A 254 14.43 4.49 6.85
C GLU A 254 15.16 5.72 7.42
N HIS A 255 14.44 6.59 8.14
CA HIS A 255 15.04 7.77 8.77
C HIS A 255 15.96 7.42 9.95
N ILE A 256 15.57 6.46 10.81
CA ILE A 256 16.33 6.09 12.02
C ILE A 256 17.47 5.11 11.70
N LEU A 257 17.23 4.18 10.78
CA LEU A 257 18.15 3.12 10.35
C LEU A 257 18.22 3.06 8.81
N PRO A 258 18.87 4.04 8.16
CA PRO A 258 18.90 4.12 6.70
C PRO A 258 19.39 2.85 6.01
N GLU A 259 20.30 2.12 6.66
CA GLU A 259 20.86 0.87 6.13
C GLU A 259 19.91 -0.34 6.26
N PHE A 260 18.76 -0.21 6.92
CA PHE A 260 17.88 -1.36 7.14
C PHE A 260 17.17 -1.79 5.86
N TYR A 261 16.70 -0.85 5.05
CA TYR A 261 16.14 -1.15 3.73
C TYR A 261 17.21 -1.01 2.64
N PRO A 262 17.29 -1.96 1.69
CA PRO A 262 18.23 -1.85 0.57
C PRO A 262 17.89 -0.72 -0.39
N LEU A 263 16.63 -0.27 -0.39
CA LEU A 263 16.10 0.82 -1.23
C LEU A 263 15.13 1.66 -0.41
N HIS A 264 15.29 3.00 -0.50
CA HIS A 264 14.47 3.96 0.22
C HIS A 264 13.20 4.33 -0.56
N SER A 265 12.11 4.50 0.16
CA SER A 265 10.84 4.96 -0.40
C SER A 265 10.85 6.47 -0.65
N GLY A 266 9.99 6.93 -1.57
CA GLY A 266 9.84 8.34 -1.92
C GLY A 266 8.39 8.82 -1.85
N LEU A 267 8.18 10.11 -2.14
CA LEU A 267 6.86 10.74 -2.22
C LEU A 267 6.40 10.89 -3.68
N THR A 268 5.10 10.69 -3.92
CA THR A 268 4.50 10.98 -5.23
C THR A 268 4.36 12.49 -5.43
N THR A 269 4.22 12.93 -6.70
CA THR A 269 3.90 14.33 -7.00
C THR A 269 2.57 14.77 -6.37
N GLY A 270 1.62 13.84 -6.22
CA GLY A 270 0.33 14.08 -5.55
C GLY A 270 0.51 14.42 -4.06
N THR A 271 1.32 13.65 -3.35
CA THR A 271 1.63 13.89 -1.92
C THR A 271 2.36 15.20 -1.72
N CYS A 272 3.36 15.49 -2.57
CA CYS A 272 4.08 16.76 -2.51
C CYS A 272 3.13 17.95 -2.76
N ALA A 273 2.25 17.85 -3.77
CA ALA A 273 1.25 18.89 -4.06
C ALA A 273 0.25 19.08 -2.89
N THR A 274 -0.17 17.98 -2.26
CA THR A 274 -1.06 18.02 -1.09
C THR A 274 -0.39 18.71 0.09
N ALA A 275 0.86 18.37 0.39
CA ALA A 275 1.62 19.00 1.48
C ALA A 275 1.84 20.49 1.24
N ALA A 276 2.24 20.86 0.02
CA ALA A 276 2.42 22.26 -0.36
C ALA A 276 1.10 23.06 -0.25
N ALA A 277 -0.01 22.49 -0.72
CA ALA A 277 -1.34 23.12 -0.62
C ALA A 277 -1.78 23.28 0.84
N LEU A 278 -1.61 22.26 1.66
CA LEU A 278 -1.96 22.31 3.09
C LEU A 278 -1.10 23.34 3.84
N ALA A 279 0.21 23.40 3.57
CA ALA A 279 1.11 24.41 4.15
C ALA A 279 0.69 25.83 3.75
N ALA A 280 0.36 26.06 2.48
CA ALA A 280 -0.13 27.34 2.01
C ALA A 280 -1.47 27.73 2.70
N CYS A 281 -2.33 26.76 3.01
CA CYS A 281 -3.56 27.00 3.80
C CYS A 281 -3.26 27.37 5.25
N PHE A 282 -2.31 26.71 5.93
CA PHE A 282 -1.91 27.08 7.30
C PHE A 282 -1.43 28.55 7.34
N ARG A 283 -0.60 28.94 6.37
CA ARG A 283 -0.14 30.32 6.27
C ARG A 283 -1.27 31.30 6.01
N LEU A 284 -2.15 31.03 5.02
CA LEU A 284 -3.22 31.95 4.64
C LEU A 284 -4.30 32.11 5.71
N LEU A 285 -4.70 31.00 6.37
CA LEU A 285 -5.88 30.97 7.23
C LEU A 285 -5.54 31.11 8.72
N LYS A 286 -4.32 30.75 9.13
CA LYS A 286 -3.88 30.80 10.54
C LYS A 286 -2.65 31.68 10.79
N ASP A 287 -2.01 32.18 9.74
CA ASP A 287 -0.71 32.86 9.82
C ASP A 287 0.38 31.98 10.47
N GLU A 288 0.31 30.66 10.22
CA GLU A 288 1.23 29.67 10.74
C GLU A 288 2.11 29.11 9.62
N CYS A 289 3.40 28.89 9.92
CA CYS A 289 4.37 28.31 8.97
C CYS A 289 5.08 27.10 9.60
N PRO A 290 4.39 25.98 9.85
CA PRO A 290 5.02 24.77 10.38
C PRO A 290 6.05 24.22 9.39
N LYS A 291 7.21 23.75 9.89
CA LYS A 291 8.26 23.16 9.05
C LYS A 291 7.82 21.86 8.37
N THR A 292 6.90 21.14 9.01
CA THR A 292 6.30 19.89 8.51
C THR A 292 4.79 19.98 8.61
N VAL A 293 4.09 19.41 7.63
CA VAL A 293 2.62 19.27 7.66
C VAL A 293 2.21 17.80 7.67
N PRO A 294 1.13 17.44 8.40
CA PRO A 294 0.60 16.08 8.40
C PRO A 294 -0.24 15.84 7.13
N VAL A 295 0.18 14.94 6.28
CA VAL A 295 -0.56 14.57 5.06
C VAL A 295 -1.27 13.24 5.27
N ILE A 296 -2.58 13.24 5.13
CA ILE A 296 -3.41 12.03 5.12
C ILE A 296 -3.31 11.41 3.71
N LEU A 297 -2.80 10.20 3.65
CA LEU A 297 -2.68 9.41 2.41
C LEU A 297 -4.02 8.75 2.05
N PRO A 298 -4.20 8.24 0.81
CA PRO A 298 -5.44 7.61 0.37
C PRO A 298 -5.89 6.40 1.19
N ASN A 299 -4.97 5.72 1.87
CA ASN A 299 -5.27 4.61 2.78
C ASN A 299 -5.60 5.04 4.22
N GLY A 300 -5.70 6.35 4.48
CA GLY A 300 -5.98 6.94 5.78
C GLY A 300 -4.78 7.15 6.71
N GLU A 301 -3.58 6.71 6.31
CA GLU A 301 -2.36 6.97 7.08
C GLU A 301 -1.99 8.45 7.06
N THR A 302 -1.43 8.94 8.15
CA THR A 302 -0.89 10.29 8.24
C THR A 302 0.64 10.27 8.26
N ILE A 303 1.26 10.97 7.33
CA ILE A 303 2.72 11.12 7.28
C ILE A 303 3.15 12.57 7.41
N PRO A 304 4.24 12.88 8.14
CA PRO A 304 4.82 14.21 8.14
C PRO A 304 5.58 14.46 6.83
N VAL A 305 5.37 15.64 6.24
CA VAL A 305 6.07 16.08 5.02
C VAL A 305 6.68 17.45 5.24
N ASP A 306 7.97 17.57 4.99
CA ASP A 306 8.70 18.84 5.10
C ASP A 306 8.28 19.80 4.00
N VAL A 307 8.11 21.07 4.36
CA VAL A 307 7.63 22.13 3.47
C VAL A 307 8.51 23.37 3.54
N LEU A 308 8.53 24.12 2.45
CA LEU A 308 9.18 25.41 2.32
C LEU A 308 8.13 26.48 2.05
N TYR A 309 8.33 27.69 2.55
CA TYR A 309 7.41 28.82 2.37
C TYR A 309 7.99 29.86 1.45
N HIS A 310 7.13 30.43 0.59
CA HIS A 310 7.42 31.53 -0.35
C HIS A 310 6.44 32.67 -0.13
N ASP A 311 6.67 33.80 -0.76
CA ASP A 311 5.81 35.00 -0.59
C ASP A 311 4.34 34.74 -0.95
N ASP A 312 4.09 33.90 -1.93
CA ASP A 312 2.77 33.60 -2.50
C ASP A 312 2.25 32.20 -2.22
N GLY A 313 2.94 31.40 -1.38
CA GLY A 313 2.52 30.04 -1.09
C GLY A 313 3.53 29.18 -0.34
N ALA A 314 3.52 27.89 -0.64
CA ALA A 314 4.46 26.92 -0.10
C ALA A 314 4.87 25.88 -1.15
N SER A 315 5.94 25.15 -0.88
CA SER A 315 6.45 24.11 -1.78
C SER A 315 7.01 22.90 -1.04
N VAL A 316 7.21 21.83 -1.78
CA VAL A 316 7.91 20.62 -1.38
C VAL A 316 8.95 20.29 -2.43
N ILE A 317 10.18 20.00 -2.02
CA ILE A 317 11.17 19.38 -2.89
C ILE A 317 10.87 17.88 -2.95
N LYS A 318 10.51 17.41 -4.13
CA LYS A 318 10.14 16.01 -4.30
C LYS A 318 11.34 15.10 -4.10
N ASP A 319 11.21 14.20 -3.14
CA ASP A 319 12.11 13.08 -2.92
C ASP A 319 11.44 11.78 -3.43
N SER A 320 12.01 11.18 -4.48
CA SER A 320 11.53 9.91 -5.05
C SER A 320 12.18 8.69 -4.42
N GLY A 321 12.99 8.86 -3.38
CA GLY A 321 13.83 7.80 -2.83
C GLY A 321 14.81 7.27 -3.87
N ASP A 322 15.01 5.96 -3.89
CA ASP A 322 15.90 5.28 -4.82
C ASP A 322 15.20 4.89 -6.16
N ASP A 323 13.99 5.39 -6.40
CA ASP A 323 13.32 5.19 -7.69
C ASP A 323 13.94 6.08 -8.78
N PRO A 324 14.21 5.54 -9.99
CA PRO A 324 14.79 6.31 -11.09
C PRO A 324 13.79 7.28 -11.75
N ASP A 325 13.00 7.96 -10.94
CA ASP A 325 11.99 8.93 -11.37
C ASP A 325 12.65 10.24 -11.80
N VAL A 326 12.42 10.66 -13.04
CA VAL A 326 12.97 11.92 -13.59
C VAL A 326 12.41 13.16 -12.90
N THR A 327 11.37 13.03 -12.09
CA THR A 327 10.78 14.12 -11.30
C THR A 327 11.41 14.26 -9.91
N ASN A 328 12.42 13.45 -9.58
CA ASN A 328 13.18 13.58 -8.34
C ASN A 328 13.87 14.94 -8.24
N GLY A 329 13.80 15.58 -7.07
CA GLY A 329 14.38 16.91 -6.84
C GLY A 329 13.57 18.08 -7.40
N LEU A 330 12.45 17.86 -8.09
CA LEU A 330 11.60 18.94 -8.55
C LEU A 330 10.90 19.64 -7.38
N GLU A 331 10.78 20.95 -7.50
CA GLU A 331 9.98 21.77 -6.59
C GLU A 331 8.51 21.74 -7.02
N ILE A 332 7.64 21.23 -6.14
CA ILE A 332 6.19 21.22 -6.30
C ILE A 332 5.62 22.34 -5.46
N GLN A 333 5.11 23.36 -6.10
CA GLN A 333 4.60 24.58 -5.47
C GLN A 333 3.08 24.57 -5.39
N ALA A 334 2.52 25.20 -4.35
CA ALA A 334 1.10 25.50 -4.24
C ALA A 334 0.88 26.92 -3.76
N SER A 335 0.01 27.64 -4.45
CA SER A 335 -0.54 28.92 -3.97
C SER A 335 -2.02 28.77 -3.69
N VAL A 336 -2.53 29.50 -2.69
CA VAL A 336 -3.94 29.46 -2.29
C VAL A 336 -4.50 30.87 -2.19
N SER A 337 -5.76 31.02 -2.59
CA SER A 337 -6.52 32.27 -2.45
C SER A 337 -7.97 31.95 -2.12
N HIS A 338 -8.67 32.91 -1.49
CA HIS A 338 -10.10 32.77 -1.25
C HIS A 338 -10.87 32.74 -2.56
N THR A 339 -11.93 31.91 -2.64
CA THR A 339 -12.83 31.98 -3.77
C THR A 339 -13.75 33.20 -3.59
N GLY A 340 -14.01 33.94 -4.68
CA GLY A 340 -14.92 35.08 -4.66
C GLY A 340 -16.42 34.68 -4.69
N ASP A 341 -16.74 33.39 -4.81
CA ASP A 341 -18.11 32.91 -5.00
C ASP A 341 -18.40 31.70 -4.09
N ALA A 342 -19.29 31.92 -3.13
CA ALA A 342 -19.71 30.91 -2.15
C ALA A 342 -20.70 29.85 -2.72
N GLN A 343 -21.08 29.95 -4.00
CA GLN A 343 -22.06 29.04 -4.61
C GLN A 343 -21.42 27.83 -5.35
N HIS A 344 -20.08 27.77 -5.43
CA HIS A 344 -19.33 26.73 -6.12
C HIS A 344 -18.63 25.77 -5.13
N GLU A 345 -17.93 24.75 -5.66
CA GLU A 345 -17.15 23.79 -4.87
C GLU A 345 -16.27 24.51 -3.83
N ASN A 346 -16.23 23.96 -2.62
CA ASN A 346 -15.45 24.53 -1.51
C ASN A 346 -13.96 24.68 -1.85
N ILE A 347 -13.38 23.68 -2.56
CA ILE A 347 -11.96 23.68 -2.95
C ILE A 347 -11.84 23.50 -4.46
N ILE A 348 -11.45 24.55 -5.16
CA ILE A 348 -11.20 24.54 -6.60
C ILE A 348 -9.70 24.29 -6.84
N ILE A 349 -9.34 23.24 -7.57
CA ILE A 349 -7.94 22.88 -7.83
C ILE A 349 -7.60 23.15 -9.29
N LYS A 350 -6.55 23.94 -9.53
CA LYS A 350 -6.05 24.36 -10.85
C LYS A 350 -4.59 23.98 -11.03
N GLY A 351 -4.18 23.68 -12.27
CA GLY A 351 -2.78 23.62 -12.66
C GLY A 351 -2.26 24.99 -13.05
N GLY A 352 -1.12 25.32 -12.53
CA GLY A 352 -0.33 26.50 -12.89
C GLY A 352 0.84 26.14 -13.82
N LYS A 353 1.91 26.96 -13.76
CA LYS A 353 3.09 26.78 -14.60
C LYS A 353 3.69 25.37 -14.46
N GLY A 354 3.97 24.70 -15.58
CA GLY A 354 4.65 23.40 -15.63
C GLY A 354 3.79 22.20 -15.23
N VAL A 355 2.51 22.39 -14.87
CA VAL A 355 1.52 21.33 -14.83
C VAL A 355 0.92 21.19 -16.23
N GLY A 356 0.95 19.99 -16.79
CA GLY A 356 0.50 19.72 -18.14
C GLY A 356 -1.01 19.84 -18.32
N THR A 357 -1.44 19.98 -19.57
CA THR A 357 -2.85 19.97 -19.97
C THR A 357 -3.16 18.67 -20.69
N ILE A 358 -4.29 18.06 -20.38
CA ILE A 358 -4.79 16.84 -21.03
C ILE A 358 -5.32 17.18 -22.41
N THR A 359 -4.78 16.55 -23.45
CA THR A 359 -5.22 16.75 -24.86
C THR A 359 -5.83 15.48 -25.49
N LEU A 360 -5.72 14.33 -24.83
CA LEU A 360 -6.29 13.07 -25.30
C LEU A 360 -7.27 12.50 -24.26
N PRO A 361 -8.30 11.76 -24.68
CA PRO A 361 -9.23 11.10 -23.78
C PRO A 361 -8.56 9.88 -23.07
N GLY A 362 -9.22 9.34 -22.04
CA GLY A 362 -8.74 8.17 -21.29
C GLY A 362 -8.19 8.49 -19.90
N PHE A 363 -8.31 9.75 -19.48
CA PHE A 363 -8.06 10.20 -18.11
C PHE A 363 -9.37 10.35 -17.33
N ASP A 364 -9.27 10.43 -16.02
CA ASP A 364 -10.42 10.68 -15.15
C ASP A 364 -10.91 12.14 -15.26
N SER A 365 -10.01 13.05 -15.68
CA SER A 365 -10.33 14.45 -15.98
C SER A 365 -10.57 14.68 -17.47
N PRO A 366 -11.46 15.59 -17.85
CA PRO A 366 -11.75 15.92 -19.24
C PRO A 366 -10.54 16.47 -20.02
N VAL A 367 -10.62 16.36 -21.35
CA VAL A 367 -9.70 17.06 -22.27
C VAL A 367 -9.80 18.57 -22.06
N GLY A 368 -8.67 19.24 -22.01
CA GLY A 368 -8.54 20.69 -21.73
C GLY A 368 -8.26 21.01 -20.27
N GLU A 369 -8.46 20.09 -19.34
CA GLU A 369 -8.11 20.29 -17.93
C GLU A 369 -6.65 20.02 -17.63
N SER A 370 -6.22 20.56 -16.47
CA SER A 370 -4.89 20.31 -15.92
C SER A 370 -4.70 18.84 -15.58
N ALA A 371 -3.53 18.29 -15.91
CA ALA A 371 -3.17 16.91 -15.66
C ALA A 371 -2.89 16.63 -14.17
N ILE A 372 -3.88 16.90 -13.33
CA ILE A 372 -3.93 16.54 -11.92
C ILE A 372 -4.94 15.40 -11.80
N ASN A 373 -4.47 14.19 -11.54
CA ASN A 373 -5.32 13.01 -11.48
C ASN A 373 -6.33 13.08 -10.33
N ARG A 374 -7.37 12.23 -10.39
CA ARG A 374 -8.46 12.19 -9.41
C ARG A 374 -7.95 12.01 -7.97
N VAL A 375 -7.11 11.02 -7.71
CA VAL A 375 -6.61 10.75 -6.35
C VAL A 375 -5.84 11.94 -5.75
N PRO A 376 -4.86 12.57 -6.43
CA PRO A 376 -4.26 13.83 -5.96
C PRO A 376 -5.26 14.95 -5.70
N ARG A 377 -6.30 15.12 -6.53
CA ARG A 377 -7.35 16.12 -6.30
C ARG A 377 -8.13 15.82 -5.02
N GLU A 378 -8.53 14.57 -4.82
CA GLU A 378 -9.19 14.11 -3.59
C GLU A 378 -8.27 14.32 -2.37
N MET A 379 -7.00 13.91 -2.45
CA MET A 379 -6.04 14.13 -1.37
C MET A 379 -5.91 15.60 -0.98
N ILE A 380 -5.75 16.51 -1.93
CA ILE A 380 -5.64 17.96 -1.66
C ILE A 380 -6.91 18.44 -0.96
N ARG A 381 -8.09 18.11 -1.51
CA ARG A 381 -9.39 18.53 -0.96
C ARG A 381 -9.60 18.00 0.46
N ASP A 382 -9.42 16.69 0.66
CA ASP A 382 -9.70 16.01 1.93
C ASP A 382 -8.75 16.47 3.03
N ASN A 383 -7.46 16.65 2.71
CA ASN A 383 -6.48 17.17 3.67
C ASN A 383 -6.78 18.61 4.08
N ILE A 384 -7.17 19.48 3.15
CA ILE A 384 -7.56 20.86 3.48
C ILE A 384 -8.81 20.86 4.36
N LEU A 385 -9.86 20.12 3.97
CA LEU A 385 -11.12 20.10 4.71
C LEU A 385 -11.00 19.42 6.09
N ALA A 386 -10.09 18.46 6.25
CA ALA A 386 -9.82 17.86 7.56
C ALA A 386 -9.27 18.87 8.58
N HIS A 387 -8.53 19.88 8.13
CA HIS A 387 -7.95 20.92 9.00
C HIS A 387 -8.76 22.24 8.99
N PHE A 388 -9.50 22.49 7.92
CA PHE A 388 -10.25 23.73 7.66
C PHE A 388 -11.62 23.37 7.05
N PRO A 389 -12.58 22.85 7.83
CA PRO A 389 -13.87 22.34 7.32
C PRO A 389 -14.69 23.37 6.54
N ASP A 390 -14.57 24.66 6.90
CA ASP A 390 -15.31 25.76 6.29
C ASP A 390 -14.50 26.51 5.21
N ALA A 391 -13.40 25.92 4.72
CA ALA A 391 -12.52 26.59 3.74
C ALA A 391 -13.18 26.66 2.36
N HIS A 392 -13.16 27.85 1.75
CA HIS A 392 -13.55 28.12 0.37
C HIS A 392 -12.37 28.72 -0.39
N LEU A 393 -11.62 27.88 -1.11
CA LEU A 393 -10.31 28.22 -1.64
C LEU A 393 -10.13 27.83 -3.11
N VAL A 394 -9.30 28.59 -3.80
CA VAL A 394 -8.68 28.20 -5.08
C VAL A 394 -7.24 27.80 -4.78
N VAL A 395 -6.91 26.56 -5.10
CA VAL A 395 -5.55 25.97 -4.96
C VAL A 395 -4.93 25.85 -6.34
N THR A 396 -3.79 26.51 -6.55
CA THR A 396 -3.06 26.40 -7.81
C THR A 396 -1.75 25.65 -7.59
N ILE A 397 -1.57 24.53 -8.26
CA ILE A 397 -0.36 23.70 -8.21
C ILE A 397 0.55 24.07 -9.37
N SER A 398 1.82 24.39 -9.08
CA SER A 398 2.83 24.74 -10.09
C SER A 398 4.09 23.90 -9.92
N ILE A 399 4.77 23.64 -11.03
CA ILE A 399 6.02 22.88 -11.08
C ILE A 399 6.95 23.61 -12.04
N PRO A 400 7.73 24.59 -11.56
CA PRO A 400 8.45 25.53 -12.43
C PRO A 400 9.25 24.91 -13.56
N GLN A 401 9.88 23.76 -13.33
CA GLN A 401 10.69 23.01 -14.30
C GLN A 401 9.89 21.93 -15.07
N GLY A 402 8.57 21.83 -14.81
CA GLY A 402 7.73 20.74 -15.29
C GLY A 402 7.67 20.63 -16.82
N GLU A 403 7.67 21.77 -17.54
CA GLU A 403 7.63 21.77 -19.00
C GLU A 403 8.89 21.15 -19.62
N GLU A 404 10.07 21.46 -19.08
CA GLU A 404 11.33 20.90 -19.54
C GLU A 404 11.41 19.38 -19.27
N ILE A 405 11.09 18.99 -18.05
CA ILE A 405 11.15 17.58 -17.61
C ILE A 405 10.10 16.72 -18.30
N ALA A 406 8.93 17.26 -18.64
CA ALA A 406 7.87 16.51 -19.33
C ALA A 406 8.35 15.81 -20.61
N ARG A 407 9.31 16.39 -21.32
CA ARG A 407 9.90 15.82 -22.55
C ARG A 407 10.63 14.50 -22.30
N ARG A 408 11.03 14.23 -21.06
CA ARG A 408 11.73 13.01 -20.62
C ARG A 408 10.82 11.98 -19.98
N THR A 409 9.50 12.26 -19.92
CA THR A 409 8.47 11.40 -19.34
C THR A 409 7.61 10.74 -20.42
N PHE A 410 6.66 9.90 -20.01
CA PHE A 410 5.64 9.36 -20.89
C PHE A 410 4.52 10.36 -21.23
N ASN A 411 4.48 11.54 -20.59
CA ASN A 411 3.42 12.52 -20.74
C ASN A 411 3.10 12.90 -22.21
N PRO A 412 4.09 13.18 -23.08
CA PRO A 412 3.79 13.50 -24.47
C PRO A 412 3.04 12.38 -25.22
N ARG A 413 3.33 11.11 -24.91
CA ARG A 413 2.64 9.95 -25.51
C ARG A 413 1.20 9.82 -25.01
N LEU A 414 0.97 10.25 -23.77
CA LEU A 414 -0.34 10.26 -23.15
C LEU A 414 -1.17 11.50 -23.53
N GLY A 415 -0.62 12.39 -24.36
CA GLY A 415 -1.30 13.64 -24.74
C GLY A 415 -1.35 14.65 -23.60
N ILE A 416 -0.37 14.63 -22.70
CA ILE A 416 -0.21 15.66 -21.68
C ILE A 416 0.85 16.64 -22.20
N VAL A 417 0.44 17.91 -22.41
CA VAL A 417 1.24 18.95 -23.06
C VAL A 417 1.48 20.11 -22.10
N GLY A 418 2.64 20.74 -22.21
CA GLY A 418 2.99 21.95 -21.44
C GLY A 418 3.49 21.73 -20.03
N GLY A 419 3.63 20.45 -19.58
CA GLY A 419 4.13 20.15 -18.26
C GLY A 419 4.03 18.68 -17.89
N ILE A 420 4.30 18.39 -16.61
CA ILE A 420 4.14 17.04 -16.05
C ILE A 420 2.75 16.86 -15.42
N SER A 421 2.38 15.61 -15.23
CA SER A 421 1.16 15.25 -14.49
C SER A 421 1.41 15.16 -13.00
N VAL A 422 0.41 15.56 -12.20
CA VAL A 422 0.37 15.35 -10.75
C VAL A 422 -0.34 14.02 -10.51
N VAL A 423 0.44 13.01 -10.12
CA VAL A 423 -0.01 11.62 -9.99
C VAL A 423 0.37 11.00 -8.64
N GLY A 424 -0.28 9.89 -8.32
CA GLY A 424 0.01 9.08 -7.13
C GLY A 424 -1.27 8.43 -6.62
N VAL A 425 -1.31 7.09 -6.61
CA VAL A 425 -2.45 6.31 -6.14
C VAL A 425 -2.34 6.03 -4.65
N SER A 426 -1.16 5.64 -4.17
CA SER A 426 -0.88 5.37 -2.76
C SER A 426 -0.31 6.55 -1.97
N GLY A 427 0.20 7.57 -2.67
CA GLY A 427 0.93 8.68 -2.08
C GLY A 427 2.43 8.42 -1.87
N ILE A 428 2.87 7.18 -1.87
CA ILE A 428 4.27 6.76 -1.65
C ILE A 428 4.80 6.05 -2.90
N ILE A 429 6.09 6.29 -3.20
CA ILE A 429 6.83 5.56 -4.23
C ILE A 429 7.62 4.45 -3.54
N LYS A 430 7.34 3.20 -3.88
CA LYS A 430 8.22 2.06 -3.57
C LYS A 430 9.12 1.83 -4.81
N PRO A 431 10.45 1.95 -4.70
CA PRO A 431 11.36 1.83 -5.85
C PRO A 431 11.18 0.50 -6.58
N PHE A 432 11.22 0.56 -7.92
CA PHE A 432 11.06 -0.61 -8.79
C PHE A 432 9.75 -1.39 -8.55
N SER A 433 8.70 -0.72 -8.13
CA SER A 433 7.38 -1.34 -7.86
C SER A 433 6.79 -1.96 -9.13
N LYS A 434 6.53 -3.29 -9.09
CA LYS A 434 5.78 -3.98 -10.14
C LYS A 434 4.39 -3.37 -10.33
N ALA A 435 3.69 -3.08 -9.25
CA ALA A 435 2.34 -2.52 -9.29
C ALA A 435 2.32 -1.15 -9.97
N GLY A 436 3.23 -0.23 -9.60
CA GLY A 436 3.34 1.09 -10.22
C GLY A 436 3.67 1.02 -11.71
N PHE A 437 4.54 0.09 -12.12
CA PHE A 437 4.85 -0.11 -13.54
C PHE A 437 3.63 -0.64 -14.31
N LEU A 438 2.89 -1.61 -13.76
CA LEU A 438 1.68 -2.16 -14.36
C LEU A 438 0.57 -1.10 -14.46
N ASP A 439 0.43 -0.23 -13.47
CA ASP A 439 -0.53 0.89 -13.52
C ASP A 439 -0.20 1.88 -14.65
N SER A 440 1.09 2.14 -14.91
CA SER A 440 1.52 2.97 -16.03
C SER A 440 1.19 2.33 -17.39
N ILE A 441 1.40 1.02 -17.54
CA ILE A 441 1.00 0.25 -18.73
C ILE A 441 -0.52 0.37 -18.95
N LYS A 442 -1.29 0.13 -17.89
CA LYS A 442 -2.76 0.20 -17.93
C LYS A 442 -3.24 1.58 -18.40
N LYS A 443 -2.64 2.65 -17.85
CA LYS A 443 -2.98 4.02 -18.25
C LYS A 443 -2.66 4.29 -19.72
N CYS A 444 -1.50 3.85 -20.22
CA CYS A 444 -1.15 3.97 -21.65
C CYS A 444 -2.19 3.27 -22.55
N MET A 445 -2.60 2.06 -22.18
CA MET A 445 -3.62 1.32 -22.92
C MET A 445 -5.00 1.98 -22.86
N GLN A 446 -5.40 2.53 -21.71
CA GLN A 446 -6.66 3.26 -21.58
C GLN A 446 -6.73 4.48 -22.49
N VAL A 447 -5.63 5.25 -22.58
CA VAL A 447 -5.54 6.39 -23.49
C VAL A 447 -5.60 5.94 -24.95
N ALA A 448 -4.88 4.89 -25.33
CA ALA A 448 -4.93 4.33 -26.67
C ALA A 448 -6.36 3.89 -27.03
N LYS A 449 -7.02 3.17 -26.12
CA LYS A 449 -8.42 2.69 -26.34
C LYS A 449 -9.42 3.83 -26.45
N ALA A 450 -9.33 4.80 -25.53
CA ALA A 450 -10.21 5.98 -25.53
C ALA A 450 -9.99 6.88 -26.77
N SER A 451 -8.78 6.86 -27.33
CA SER A 451 -8.44 7.54 -28.59
C SER A 451 -8.93 6.78 -29.84
N GLY A 452 -9.70 5.71 -29.69
CA GLY A 452 -10.28 4.94 -30.80
C GLY A 452 -9.32 3.95 -31.45
N CYS A 453 -8.23 3.58 -30.77
CA CYS A 453 -7.28 2.60 -31.33
C CYS A 453 -7.80 1.16 -31.14
N ASP A 454 -7.87 0.40 -32.23
CA ASP A 454 -8.26 -1.02 -32.21
C ASP A 454 -7.08 -1.97 -32.00
N ARG A 455 -5.86 -1.46 -32.15
CA ARG A 455 -4.62 -2.22 -31.95
C ARG A 455 -3.78 -1.61 -30.84
N VAL A 456 -3.15 -2.48 -30.05
CA VAL A 456 -2.02 -2.10 -29.21
C VAL A 456 -0.78 -2.89 -29.61
N VAL A 457 0.37 -2.22 -29.71
CA VAL A 457 1.67 -2.80 -30.03
C VAL A 457 2.53 -2.75 -28.78
N ILE A 458 2.68 -3.90 -28.13
CA ILE A 458 3.45 -4.01 -26.90
C ILE A 458 4.92 -4.38 -27.21
N ASN A 459 5.85 -3.71 -26.54
CA ASN A 459 7.28 -3.86 -26.76
C ASN A 459 8.08 -3.81 -25.46
N SER A 460 9.35 -4.22 -25.47
CA SER A 460 10.16 -4.35 -24.27
C SER A 460 10.92 -3.09 -23.84
N GLY A 461 10.84 -2.01 -24.60
CA GLY A 461 11.54 -0.75 -24.36
C GLY A 461 12.11 -0.12 -25.63
N ALA A 462 12.90 0.94 -25.48
CA ALA A 462 13.31 1.86 -26.54
C ALA A 462 13.87 1.18 -27.82
N LYS A 463 14.72 0.13 -27.69
CA LYS A 463 15.28 -0.55 -28.87
C LYS A 463 14.21 -1.28 -29.68
N SER A 464 13.40 -2.12 -29.03
CA SER A 464 12.31 -2.85 -29.70
C SER A 464 11.20 -1.91 -30.18
N GLU A 465 10.91 -0.84 -29.43
CA GLU A 465 9.93 0.16 -29.84
C GLU A 465 10.30 0.83 -31.16
N ARG A 466 11.57 1.21 -31.32
CA ARG A 466 12.06 1.82 -32.57
C ARG A 466 11.79 0.91 -33.77
N PHE A 467 12.01 -0.40 -33.62
CA PHE A 467 11.84 -1.37 -34.70
C PHE A 467 10.34 -1.59 -35.03
N VAL A 468 9.49 -1.77 -34.01
CA VAL A 468 8.04 -1.95 -34.27
C VAL A 468 7.38 -0.68 -34.79
N LYS A 469 7.87 0.52 -34.44
CA LYS A 469 7.44 1.78 -35.04
C LYS A 469 7.83 1.88 -36.53
N GLY A 470 9.03 1.40 -36.88
CA GLY A 470 9.45 1.31 -38.28
C GLY A 470 8.60 0.33 -39.08
N TYR A 471 8.13 -0.75 -38.46
CA TYR A 471 7.26 -1.75 -39.08
C TYR A 471 5.82 -1.24 -39.25
N TYR A 472 5.33 -0.40 -38.32
CA TYR A 472 3.99 0.20 -38.36
C TYR A 472 4.04 1.75 -38.40
N PRO A 473 4.59 2.37 -39.45
CA PRO A 473 4.82 3.81 -39.48
C PRO A 473 3.54 4.66 -39.48
N ALA A 474 2.41 4.07 -39.87
CA ALA A 474 1.11 4.75 -39.95
C ALA A 474 0.34 4.73 -38.62
N LEU A 475 0.79 3.94 -37.62
CA LEU A 475 0.07 3.87 -36.36
C LEU A 475 0.40 5.07 -35.47
N PRO A 476 -0.59 5.60 -34.72
CA PRO A 476 -0.37 6.71 -33.82
C PRO A 476 0.51 6.30 -32.62
N SER A 477 1.20 7.26 -32.03
CA SER A 477 2.19 6.98 -30.98
C SER A 477 1.61 6.32 -29.71
N GLN A 478 0.32 6.52 -29.45
CA GLN A 478 -0.39 5.99 -28.28
C GLN A 478 -0.52 4.46 -28.28
N VAL A 479 -0.49 3.82 -29.45
CA VAL A 479 -0.62 2.36 -29.54
C VAL A 479 0.64 1.61 -29.09
N PHE A 480 1.79 2.29 -29.03
CA PHE A 480 3.06 1.65 -28.65
C PHE A 480 3.25 1.70 -27.13
N VAL A 481 3.09 0.55 -26.48
CA VAL A 481 3.13 0.42 -25.03
C VAL A 481 4.31 -0.44 -24.60
N GLU A 482 5.09 0.06 -23.65
CA GLU A 482 6.24 -0.66 -23.11
C GLU A 482 5.79 -1.63 -22.02
N TYR A 483 6.07 -2.94 -22.15
CA TYR A 483 5.74 -3.95 -21.14
C TYR A 483 6.91 -4.24 -20.18
N GLY A 484 8.11 -3.73 -20.42
CA GLY A 484 9.29 -4.06 -19.63
C GLY A 484 9.59 -5.56 -19.63
N ASN A 485 9.19 -6.25 -18.54
CA ASN A 485 9.32 -7.71 -18.39
C ASN A 485 7.98 -8.43 -18.25
N TYR A 486 6.86 -7.70 -18.15
CA TYR A 486 5.54 -8.20 -17.73
C TYR A 486 4.63 -8.53 -18.93
N ILE A 487 5.10 -9.41 -19.83
CA ILE A 487 4.39 -9.75 -21.08
C ILE A 487 2.99 -10.30 -20.77
N GLY A 488 2.89 -11.27 -19.86
CA GLY A 488 1.61 -11.90 -19.54
C GLY A 488 0.60 -10.95 -18.92
N ASP A 489 1.03 -10.13 -17.95
CA ASP A 489 0.15 -9.13 -17.32
C ASP A 489 -0.32 -8.11 -18.34
N THR A 490 0.57 -7.68 -19.25
CA THR A 490 0.26 -6.71 -20.30
C THR A 490 -0.76 -7.24 -21.31
N ILE A 491 -0.65 -8.51 -21.75
CA ILE A 491 -1.63 -9.13 -22.66
C ILE A 491 -2.99 -9.28 -21.96
N ARG A 492 -3.02 -9.69 -20.68
CA ARG A 492 -4.28 -9.76 -19.89
C ARG A 492 -4.96 -8.39 -19.81
N MET A 493 -4.20 -7.32 -19.53
CA MET A 493 -4.75 -5.96 -19.51
C MET A 493 -5.33 -5.55 -20.86
N ALA A 494 -4.67 -5.89 -21.97
CA ALA A 494 -5.20 -5.63 -23.31
C ALA A 494 -6.52 -6.39 -23.57
N SER A 495 -6.62 -7.63 -23.06
CA SER A 495 -7.84 -8.43 -23.12
C SER A 495 -8.97 -7.83 -22.27
N GLU A 496 -8.68 -7.41 -21.04
CA GLU A 496 -9.64 -6.74 -20.16
C GLU A 496 -10.17 -5.42 -20.74
N LEU A 497 -9.31 -4.67 -21.44
CA LEU A 497 -9.67 -3.45 -22.14
C LEU A 497 -10.30 -3.71 -23.53
N HIS A 498 -10.53 -4.96 -23.87
CA HIS A 498 -11.18 -5.39 -25.11
C HIS A 498 -10.49 -4.86 -26.38
N PHE A 499 -9.16 -4.95 -26.44
CA PHE A 499 -8.45 -4.69 -27.69
C PHE A 499 -8.65 -5.84 -28.67
N PRO A 500 -9.18 -5.58 -29.88
CA PRO A 500 -9.37 -6.63 -30.88
C PRO A 500 -8.05 -7.12 -31.48
N GLN A 501 -6.99 -6.31 -31.44
CA GLN A 501 -5.70 -6.64 -31.99
C GLN A 501 -4.57 -6.31 -31.01
N VAL A 502 -3.73 -7.29 -30.71
CA VAL A 502 -2.52 -7.13 -29.91
C VAL A 502 -1.31 -7.61 -30.71
N THR A 503 -0.32 -6.74 -30.85
CA THR A 503 0.96 -7.11 -31.46
C THR A 503 2.05 -7.12 -30.39
N LEU A 504 2.74 -8.24 -30.22
CA LEU A 504 3.88 -8.39 -29.33
C LEU A 504 5.17 -8.26 -30.13
N GLY A 505 5.91 -7.17 -29.96
CA GLY A 505 7.27 -7.01 -30.43
C GLY A 505 8.27 -7.52 -29.37
N VAL A 506 8.99 -8.60 -29.68
CA VAL A 506 9.88 -9.24 -28.71
C VAL A 506 11.24 -9.56 -29.33
N MET A 507 12.32 -9.25 -28.59
CA MET A 507 13.68 -9.66 -28.96
C MET A 507 14.00 -11.06 -28.43
N LEU A 508 14.90 -11.78 -29.12
CA LEU A 508 15.17 -13.21 -28.90
C LEU A 508 15.47 -13.56 -27.43
N GLY A 509 16.21 -12.72 -26.71
CA GLY A 509 16.54 -12.98 -25.31
C GLY A 509 15.33 -13.11 -24.37
N LYS A 510 14.23 -12.39 -24.65
CA LYS A 510 12.95 -12.53 -23.94
C LYS A 510 12.07 -13.58 -24.59
N ALA A 511 12.13 -13.72 -25.92
CA ALA A 511 11.33 -14.68 -26.67
C ALA A 511 11.61 -16.12 -26.25
N VAL A 512 12.88 -16.51 -26.04
CA VAL A 512 13.23 -17.89 -25.61
C VAL A 512 12.71 -18.19 -24.19
N LYS A 513 12.68 -17.21 -23.29
CA LYS A 513 12.10 -17.36 -21.96
C LYS A 513 10.58 -17.50 -22.02
N LEU A 514 9.95 -16.69 -22.87
CA LEU A 514 8.52 -16.72 -23.10
C LEU A 514 8.09 -18.06 -23.75
N ALA A 515 8.86 -18.52 -24.73
CA ALA A 515 8.64 -19.82 -25.40
C ALA A 515 8.73 -21.00 -24.42
N ALA A 516 9.55 -20.88 -23.36
CA ALA A 516 9.63 -21.84 -22.26
C ALA A 516 8.52 -21.65 -21.19
N GLY A 517 7.51 -20.81 -21.44
CA GLY A 517 6.35 -20.59 -20.56
C GLY A 517 6.49 -19.47 -19.53
N ASN A 518 7.59 -18.72 -19.54
CA ASN A 518 7.82 -17.64 -18.57
C ASN A 518 7.18 -16.33 -19.05
N LEU A 519 6.01 -16.02 -18.53
CA LEU A 519 5.26 -14.80 -18.84
C LEU A 519 5.83 -13.52 -18.19
N ASP A 520 6.64 -13.66 -17.14
CA ASP A 520 7.52 -12.64 -16.55
C ASP A 520 8.98 -12.97 -16.94
N THR A 521 9.56 -12.14 -17.81
CA THR A 521 10.88 -12.40 -18.41
C THR A 521 12.04 -11.73 -17.69
N HIS A 522 11.82 -11.29 -16.41
CA HIS A 522 12.83 -10.58 -15.62
C HIS A 522 14.07 -11.44 -15.37
N SER A 523 15.27 -10.90 -15.66
CA SER A 523 16.54 -11.66 -15.63
C SER A 523 16.92 -12.23 -14.27
N LYS A 524 16.51 -11.58 -13.17
CA LYS A 524 16.73 -12.09 -11.79
C LYS A 524 15.82 -13.26 -11.43
N LYS A 525 14.66 -13.39 -12.10
CA LYS A 525 13.67 -14.45 -11.82
C LYS A 525 13.76 -15.62 -12.77
N THR A 526 14.14 -15.34 -14.02
CA THR A 526 14.09 -16.31 -15.10
C THR A 526 15.40 -16.28 -15.89
N VAL A 527 16.09 -17.40 -15.92
CA VAL A 527 17.29 -17.64 -16.72
C VAL A 527 16.87 -18.34 -18.02
N MET A 528 17.67 -18.22 -19.07
CA MET A 528 17.48 -18.99 -20.31
C MET A 528 17.59 -20.49 -20.02
N ASP A 529 16.55 -21.24 -20.36
CA ASP A 529 16.58 -22.71 -20.33
C ASP A 529 17.29 -23.22 -21.59
N LYS A 530 18.53 -23.65 -21.42
CA LYS A 530 19.35 -24.15 -22.53
C LYS A 530 18.81 -25.43 -23.13
N SER A 531 18.27 -26.34 -22.32
CA SER A 531 17.72 -27.61 -22.80
C SER A 531 16.52 -27.36 -23.70
N PHE A 532 15.62 -26.46 -23.29
CA PHE A 532 14.48 -26.05 -24.11
C PHE A 532 14.91 -25.35 -25.41
N VAL A 533 15.94 -24.51 -25.38
CA VAL A 533 16.48 -23.87 -26.59
C VAL A 533 17.02 -24.92 -27.57
N LEU A 534 17.73 -25.93 -27.08
CA LEU A 534 18.23 -27.03 -27.91
C LEU A 534 17.09 -27.87 -28.51
N ASP A 535 16.02 -28.09 -27.74
CA ASP A 535 14.82 -28.80 -28.23
C ASP A 535 14.14 -28.01 -29.36
N MET A 536 13.98 -26.69 -29.21
CA MET A 536 13.47 -25.83 -30.30
C MET A 536 14.37 -25.88 -31.55
N LEU A 537 15.68 -25.91 -31.39
CA LEU A 537 16.62 -26.03 -32.52
C LEU A 537 16.47 -27.37 -33.25
N ARG A 538 16.12 -28.45 -32.58
CA ARG A 538 15.84 -29.76 -33.20
C ARG A 538 14.57 -29.76 -34.04
N GLU A 539 13.65 -28.81 -33.84
CA GLU A 539 12.47 -28.59 -34.72
C GLU A 539 12.88 -27.89 -36.03
N VAL A 540 14.07 -27.32 -36.09
CA VAL A 540 14.63 -26.65 -37.28
C VAL A 540 15.56 -27.61 -37.98
N PRO A 541 15.61 -27.67 -39.31
CA PRO A 541 16.53 -28.58 -40.04
C PRO A 541 17.98 -28.06 -40.00
N CYS A 542 18.51 -27.94 -38.77
CA CYS A 542 19.90 -27.52 -38.53
C CYS A 542 20.85 -28.72 -38.46
N ASP A 543 22.08 -28.51 -38.89
CA ASP A 543 23.14 -29.51 -38.75
C ASP A 543 23.56 -29.69 -37.28
N ASP A 544 24.05 -30.88 -36.93
CA ASP A 544 24.58 -31.18 -35.60
C ASP A 544 25.65 -30.19 -35.12
N THR A 545 26.34 -29.52 -36.03
CA THR A 545 27.32 -28.47 -35.73
C THR A 545 26.69 -27.25 -35.11
N VAL A 546 25.50 -26.84 -35.57
CA VAL A 546 24.72 -25.71 -34.99
C VAL A 546 24.26 -26.05 -33.60
N ILE A 547 23.79 -27.29 -33.39
CA ILE A 547 23.33 -27.75 -32.07
C ILE A 547 24.50 -27.75 -31.08
N ARG A 548 25.66 -28.29 -31.47
CA ARG A 548 26.87 -28.29 -30.62
C ARG A 548 27.38 -26.88 -30.31
N GLN A 549 27.28 -25.95 -31.24
CA GLN A 549 27.62 -24.55 -30.98
C GLN A 549 26.62 -23.90 -30.02
N ALA A 550 25.31 -24.21 -30.14
CA ALA A 550 24.27 -23.71 -29.28
C ALA A 550 24.41 -24.20 -27.81
N GLU A 551 25.00 -25.38 -27.57
CA GLU A 551 25.34 -25.84 -26.22
C GLU A 551 26.31 -24.93 -25.48
N GLN A 552 27.14 -24.16 -26.19
CA GLN A 552 28.18 -23.32 -25.63
C GLN A 552 27.74 -21.87 -25.42
N ILE A 553 26.58 -21.44 -25.98
CA ILE A 553 26.12 -20.06 -25.83
C ILE A 553 25.80 -19.70 -24.39
N THR A 554 26.01 -18.43 -24.06
CA THR A 554 25.61 -17.85 -22.77
C THR A 554 24.41 -16.92 -22.93
N LEU A 555 24.22 -16.33 -24.09
CA LEU A 555 23.15 -15.40 -24.40
C LEU A 555 22.36 -15.85 -25.64
N ALA A 556 21.06 -15.85 -25.56
CA ALA A 556 20.18 -16.27 -26.65
C ALA A 556 20.44 -15.53 -27.97
N ARG A 557 20.85 -14.25 -27.91
CA ARG A 557 21.18 -13.47 -29.13
C ARG A 557 22.34 -14.05 -29.96
N GLU A 558 23.17 -14.92 -29.39
CA GLU A 558 24.25 -15.61 -30.10
C GLU A 558 23.71 -16.58 -31.15
N LEU A 559 22.47 -17.08 -30.97
CA LEU A 559 21.80 -17.95 -31.96
C LEU A 559 21.66 -17.30 -33.32
N TRP A 560 21.45 -15.98 -33.40
CA TRP A 560 21.37 -15.26 -34.68
C TRP A 560 22.66 -15.39 -35.52
N LYS A 561 23.82 -15.66 -34.89
CA LYS A 561 25.11 -15.77 -35.56
C LYS A 561 25.49 -17.19 -35.95
N ILE A 562 24.94 -18.19 -35.23
CA ILE A 562 25.29 -19.59 -35.45
C ILE A 562 24.30 -20.34 -36.33
N ILE A 563 23.05 -19.86 -36.40
CA ILE A 563 22.04 -20.42 -37.28
C ILE A 563 22.27 -19.89 -38.70
N PRO A 564 22.34 -20.77 -39.73
CA PRO A 564 22.49 -20.36 -41.12
C PRO A 564 21.37 -19.43 -41.58
N GLU A 565 21.69 -18.43 -42.38
CA GLU A 565 20.73 -17.41 -42.87
C GLU A 565 19.50 -18.05 -43.52
N SER A 566 19.67 -19.11 -44.29
CA SER A 566 18.60 -19.87 -44.93
C SER A 566 17.63 -20.54 -43.95
N GLN A 567 17.96 -20.64 -42.65
CA GLN A 567 17.16 -21.30 -41.61
C GLN A 567 16.65 -20.31 -40.57
N LEU A 568 17.05 -19.04 -40.60
CA LEU A 568 16.61 -18.03 -39.64
C LEU A 568 15.10 -17.85 -39.61
N GLN A 569 14.45 -17.82 -40.78
CA GLN A 569 12.98 -17.70 -40.84
C GLN A 569 12.29 -18.90 -40.18
N ARG A 570 12.78 -20.11 -40.45
CA ARG A 570 12.21 -21.32 -39.84
C ARG A 570 12.45 -21.39 -38.35
N PHE A 571 13.61 -20.98 -37.88
CA PHE A 571 13.89 -20.86 -36.44
C PHE A 571 12.95 -19.84 -35.77
N ALA A 572 12.78 -18.68 -36.39
CA ALA A 572 11.86 -17.65 -35.89
C ALA A 572 10.42 -18.17 -35.80
N GLU A 573 9.93 -18.91 -36.80
CA GLU A 573 8.61 -19.53 -36.78
C GLU A 573 8.44 -20.52 -35.61
N VAL A 574 9.46 -21.32 -35.32
CA VAL A 574 9.45 -22.24 -34.16
C VAL A 574 9.36 -21.46 -32.85
N VAL A 575 10.20 -20.45 -32.66
CA VAL A 575 10.18 -19.61 -31.44
C VAL A 575 8.80 -18.92 -31.29
N ILE A 576 8.27 -18.33 -32.37
CA ILE A 576 6.97 -17.67 -32.39
C ILE A 576 5.84 -18.64 -32.05
N LYS A 577 5.84 -19.85 -32.61
CA LYS A 577 4.86 -20.92 -32.31
C LYS A 577 4.81 -21.23 -30.82
N HIS A 578 5.98 -21.43 -30.18
CA HIS A 578 6.06 -21.70 -28.74
C HIS A 578 5.62 -20.47 -27.91
N CYS A 579 6.01 -19.25 -28.27
CA CYS A 579 5.51 -18.04 -27.62
C CYS A 579 3.99 -17.90 -27.74
N TYR A 580 3.43 -18.16 -28.93
CA TYR A 580 2.02 -18.06 -29.20
C TYR A 580 1.21 -19.04 -28.33
N HIS A 581 1.73 -20.26 -28.12
CA HIS A 581 1.09 -21.26 -27.26
C HIS A 581 0.76 -20.73 -25.85
N TYR A 582 1.66 -19.97 -25.24
CA TYR A 582 1.46 -19.41 -23.89
C TYR A 582 0.74 -18.06 -23.87
N CYS A 583 0.85 -17.28 -24.95
CA CYS A 583 0.25 -15.93 -24.99
C CYS A 583 -1.20 -15.91 -25.50
N ALA A 584 -1.55 -16.74 -26.48
CA ALA A 584 -2.87 -16.74 -27.10
C ALA A 584 -4.01 -17.01 -26.09
N PRO A 585 -3.89 -17.91 -25.10
CA PRO A 585 -4.93 -18.12 -24.09
C PRO A 585 -5.22 -16.87 -23.23
N LEU A 586 -4.29 -15.90 -23.15
CA LEU A 586 -4.46 -14.67 -22.39
C LEU A 586 -5.29 -13.61 -23.15
N LEU A 587 -5.53 -13.82 -24.45
CA LEU A 587 -6.31 -12.95 -25.32
C LEU A 587 -7.42 -13.73 -26.05
N PRO A 588 -8.41 -14.31 -25.36
CA PRO A 588 -9.36 -15.28 -25.93
C PRO A 588 -10.31 -14.69 -26.98
N LYS A 589 -10.49 -13.37 -26.99
CA LYS A 589 -11.41 -12.66 -27.90
C LYS A 589 -10.71 -11.73 -28.89
N GLY A 590 -9.38 -11.68 -28.89
CA GLY A 590 -8.59 -10.80 -29.75
C GLY A 590 -7.64 -11.58 -30.66
N GLN A 591 -7.09 -10.90 -31.64
CA GLN A 591 -6.08 -11.42 -32.55
C GLN A 591 -4.69 -11.06 -32.00
N LEU A 592 -3.87 -12.07 -31.70
CA LEU A 592 -2.47 -11.89 -31.29
C LEU A 592 -1.55 -12.04 -32.49
N THR A 593 -0.65 -11.08 -32.69
CA THR A 593 0.46 -11.14 -33.65
C THR A 593 1.77 -11.09 -32.87
N ILE A 594 2.72 -11.95 -33.15
CA ILE A 594 4.05 -11.94 -32.53
C ILE A 594 5.09 -11.58 -33.58
N LEU A 595 5.87 -10.55 -33.30
CA LEU A 595 6.97 -10.09 -34.11
C LEU A 595 8.27 -10.39 -33.36
N LEU A 596 9.05 -11.38 -33.82
CA LEU A 596 10.38 -11.66 -33.30
C LEU A 596 11.37 -10.73 -34.01
N ILE A 597 12.21 -10.05 -33.22
CA ILE A 597 13.10 -8.98 -33.68
C ILE A 597 14.54 -9.39 -33.42
N ASP A 598 15.41 -9.28 -34.43
CA ASP A 598 16.84 -9.49 -34.27
C ASP A 598 17.57 -8.23 -33.77
N GLU A 599 18.90 -8.32 -33.70
CA GLU A 599 19.72 -7.22 -33.17
C GLU A 599 19.85 -6.06 -34.19
N GLU A 600 19.69 -6.31 -35.48
CA GLU A 600 19.74 -5.37 -36.61
C GLU A 600 18.39 -4.71 -36.86
N GLY A 601 17.30 -5.31 -36.38
CA GLY A 601 15.93 -4.81 -36.54
C GLY A 601 15.13 -5.51 -37.63
N ASN A 602 15.65 -6.64 -38.16
CA ASN A 602 14.83 -7.48 -39.02
C ASN A 602 13.70 -8.10 -38.20
N ILE A 603 12.50 -8.15 -38.80
CA ILE A 603 11.29 -8.61 -38.13
C ILE A 603 10.83 -9.89 -38.80
N TYR A 604 10.73 -10.94 -37.99
CA TYR A 604 10.17 -12.24 -38.37
C TYR A 604 8.76 -12.39 -37.77
N HIS A 605 7.85 -12.93 -38.57
CA HIS A 605 6.48 -13.22 -38.13
C HIS A 605 6.00 -14.52 -38.80
N SER A 606 4.96 -15.16 -38.25
CA SER A 606 4.28 -16.33 -38.81
C SER A 606 3.24 -15.94 -39.83
#